data_c03b233158180cf107782719f1b01017
#
_entry.id   c03b233158180cf107782719f1b01017
#
_cell.length_a   1.000
_cell.length_b   1.000
_cell.length_c   1.000
_cell.angle_alpha   90.00
_cell.angle_beta   90.00
_cell.angle_gamma   90.00
#
_symmetry.space_group_name_H-M   'P 1'
#
loop_
_entity.id
_entity.type
_entity.pdbx_description
1 polymer ?
#
loop_
_entity_poly.entity_id
_entity_poly.type
_entity_poly.pdbx_seq_one_letter_code
_entity_poly.pdbx_strand_id
1 'polypeptide(L)'
;QLARLKGVEEAVDKFYNTGMYRASLEYGFTLFSKPSDFLEGLIHYCHSHGGAKLSLQHSYAMMLGFLLESGAQWERAEHVVKLDCLTFDPKGRLPDGVQARPAKEEKQAFLREFQGKVQRVRAEYFPYDQSVRIFVYDTTDPITREAFCRVLHKQ
;
A
#
# COMPACT_ATOMS: atom_id res chain seq x y z
N GLN A 1 -23.41 -17.60 9.99
CA GLN A 1 -22.84 -17.87 8.66
C GLN A 1 -23.17 -16.78 7.65
N LEU A 2 -24.38 -16.25 7.65
CA LEU A 2 -24.74 -15.10 6.81
C LEU A 2 -23.90 -13.88 7.15
N ALA A 3 -23.64 -13.62 8.43
CA ALA A 3 -22.80 -12.52 8.89
C ALA A 3 -21.35 -12.70 8.41
N ARG A 4 -20.86 -13.94 8.40
CA ARG A 4 -19.51 -14.27 7.89
C ARG A 4 -19.40 -14.00 6.39
N LEU A 5 -20.38 -14.44 5.60
CA LEU A 5 -20.40 -14.18 4.15
C LEU A 5 -20.45 -12.69 3.85
N LYS A 6 -21.29 -11.94 4.56
CA LYS A 6 -21.36 -10.47 4.40
C LYS A 6 -20.03 -9.80 4.72
N GLY A 7 -19.32 -10.25 5.75
CA GLY A 7 -18.01 -9.73 6.10
C GLY A 7 -16.99 -9.97 5.00
N VAL A 8 -16.97 -11.17 4.42
CA VAL A 8 -16.06 -11.48 3.30
C VAL A 8 -16.42 -10.67 2.07
N GLU A 9 -17.70 -10.56 1.72
CA GLU A 9 -18.16 -9.74 0.59
C GLU A 9 -17.73 -8.28 0.75
N GLU A 10 -17.95 -7.72 1.93
CA GLU A 10 -17.54 -6.35 2.25
C GLU A 10 -16.03 -6.16 2.09
N ALA A 11 -15.25 -7.11 2.59
CA ALA A 11 -13.79 -7.07 2.47
C ALA A 11 -13.33 -7.18 1.01
N VAL A 12 -13.96 -8.06 0.22
CA VAL A 12 -13.66 -8.19 -1.20
C VAL A 12 -13.93 -6.87 -1.92
N ASP A 13 -15.07 -6.25 -1.69
CA ASP A 13 -15.44 -4.99 -2.34
C ASP A 13 -14.51 -3.85 -1.93
N LYS A 14 -14.19 -3.76 -0.66
CA LYS A 14 -13.39 -2.64 -0.11
C LYS A 14 -11.91 -2.78 -0.40
N PHE A 15 -11.36 -3.97 -0.26
CA PHE A 15 -9.91 -4.17 -0.31
C PHE A 15 -9.43 -4.89 -1.57
N TYR A 16 -10.14 -5.89 -2.04
CA TYR A 16 -9.69 -6.68 -3.19
C TYR A 16 -10.09 -6.04 -4.52
N ASN A 17 -11.37 -5.70 -4.69
CA ASN A 17 -11.88 -5.21 -5.97
C ASN A 17 -11.36 -3.82 -6.34
N THR A 18 -10.96 -3.01 -5.37
CA THR A 18 -10.38 -1.69 -5.64
C THR A 18 -8.99 -1.78 -6.27
N GLY A 19 -8.27 -2.89 -6.07
CA GLY A 19 -6.90 -3.06 -6.53
C GLY A 19 -5.86 -2.25 -5.76
N MET A 20 -6.28 -1.45 -4.79
CA MET A 20 -5.42 -0.47 -4.10
C MET A 20 -4.57 -1.06 -2.98
N TYR A 21 -4.74 -2.35 -2.70
CA TYR A 21 -4.06 -3.06 -1.60
C TYR A 21 -3.34 -4.31 -2.09
N ARG A 22 -2.94 -4.33 -3.34
CA ARG A 22 -2.44 -5.53 -4.02
C ARG A 22 -1.27 -6.19 -3.29
N ALA A 23 -0.22 -5.43 -3.00
CA ALA A 23 0.97 -5.97 -2.34
C ALA A 23 0.66 -6.42 -0.91
N SER A 24 -0.15 -5.64 -0.19
CA SER A 24 -0.57 -5.97 1.17
C SER A 24 -1.39 -7.25 1.23
N LEU A 25 -2.34 -7.42 0.29
CA LEU A 25 -3.17 -8.62 0.23
C LEU A 25 -2.37 -9.86 -0.14
N GLU A 26 -1.47 -9.75 -1.12
CA GLU A 26 -0.60 -10.87 -1.51
C GLU A 26 0.20 -11.39 -0.31
N TYR A 27 0.78 -10.48 0.46
CA TYR A 27 1.50 -10.87 1.67
C TYR A 27 0.55 -11.44 2.73
N GLY A 28 -0.57 -10.75 2.98
CA GLY A 28 -1.55 -11.17 3.99
C GLY A 28 -2.10 -12.56 3.74
N PHE A 29 -2.36 -12.91 2.49
CA PHE A 29 -2.87 -14.23 2.13
C PHE A 29 -1.88 -15.35 2.47
N THR A 30 -0.58 -15.06 2.53
CA THR A 30 0.43 -16.05 2.94
C THR A 30 0.41 -16.34 4.45
N LEU A 31 -0.21 -15.48 5.24
CA LEU A 31 -0.27 -15.61 6.70
C LEU A 31 -1.43 -16.47 7.17
N PHE A 32 -2.34 -16.84 6.28
CA PHE A 32 -3.56 -17.60 6.60
C PHE A 32 -3.67 -18.84 5.71
N SER A 33 -4.41 -19.83 6.18
CA SER A 33 -4.66 -21.05 5.41
C SER A 33 -5.53 -20.78 4.18
N LYS A 34 -6.43 -19.80 4.27
CA LYS A 34 -7.36 -19.43 3.20
C LYS A 34 -7.42 -17.91 3.06
N PRO A 35 -7.48 -17.38 1.82
CA PRO A 35 -7.66 -15.94 1.60
C PRO A 35 -8.93 -15.40 2.27
N SER A 36 -10.01 -16.17 2.31
CA SER A 36 -11.26 -15.77 2.96
C SER A 36 -11.09 -15.54 4.46
N ASP A 37 -10.25 -16.30 5.13
CA ASP A 37 -9.97 -16.10 6.55
C ASP A 37 -9.26 -14.78 6.80
N PHE A 38 -8.32 -14.43 5.93
CA PHE A 38 -7.65 -13.13 6.00
C PHE A 38 -8.65 -11.99 5.80
N LEU A 39 -9.47 -12.06 4.76
CA LEU A 39 -10.44 -11.01 4.44
C LEU A 39 -11.47 -10.81 5.53
N GLU A 40 -11.98 -11.91 6.08
CA GLU A 40 -12.91 -11.87 7.21
C GLU A 40 -12.27 -11.21 8.44
N GLY A 41 -11.06 -11.61 8.77
CA GLY A 41 -10.32 -11.04 9.89
C GLY A 41 -10.03 -9.56 9.69
N LEU A 42 -9.65 -9.16 8.48
CA LEU A 42 -9.37 -7.77 8.14
C LEU A 42 -10.59 -6.87 8.34
N ILE A 43 -11.76 -7.30 7.84
CA ILE A 43 -12.97 -6.47 7.99
C ILE A 43 -13.40 -6.38 9.45
N HIS A 44 -13.26 -7.48 10.19
CA HIS A 44 -13.53 -7.48 11.63
C HIS A 44 -12.60 -6.52 12.39
N TYR A 45 -11.31 -6.54 12.04
CA TYR A 45 -10.32 -5.62 12.61
C TYR A 45 -10.68 -4.16 12.32
N CYS A 46 -11.07 -3.85 11.09
CA CYS A 46 -11.48 -2.50 10.71
C CYS A 46 -12.69 -2.03 11.51
N HIS A 47 -13.71 -2.88 11.69
CA HIS A 47 -14.89 -2.55 12.47
C HIS A 47 -14.56 -2.31 13.95
N SER A 48 -13.61 -3.06 14.48
CA SER A 48 -13.21 -2.95 15.90
C SER A 48 -12.32 -1.73 16.18
N HIS A 49 -11.55 -1.27 15.18
CA HIS A 49 -10.51 -0.25 15.40
C HIS A 49 -10.77 1.06 14.68
N GLY A 50 -11.52 1.07 13.59
CA GLY A 50 -11.61 2.24 12.74
C GLY A 50 -13.02 2.76 12.45
N GLY A 51 -14.05 1.95 12.69
CA GLY A 51 -15.41 2.31 12.32
C GLY A 51 -15.73 2.14 10.83
N ALA A 52 -16.89 2.66 10.40
CA ALA A 52 -17.46 2.35 9.09
C ALA A 52 -16.87 3.16 7.94
N LYS A 53 -16.37 4.37 8.22
CA LYS A 53 -15.83 5.26 7.18
C LYS A 53 -14.39 5.63 7.50
N LEU A 54 -13.47 5.11 6.69
CA LEU A 54 -12.06 5.36 6.85
C LEU A 54 -11.55 6.19 5.66
N SER A 55 -10.71 7.19 5.95
CA SER A 55 -9.89 7.80 4.91
C SER A 55 -8.93 6.76 4.33
N LEU A 56 -8.38 7.04 3.16
CA LEU A 56 -7.42 6.13 2.53
C LEU A 56 -6.21 5.89 3.45
N GLN A 57 -5.69 6.95 4.07
CA GLN A 57 -4.58 6.84 5.03
C GLN A 57 -4.93 5.91 6.19
N HIS A 58 -6.12 6.05 6.78
CA HIS A 58 -6.57 5.18 7.87
C HIS A 58 -6.75 3.73 7.42
N SER A 59 -7.21 3.52 6.19
CA SER A 59 -7.36 2.17 5.64
C SER A 59 -6.01 1.47 5.53
N TYR A 60 -4.96 2.17 5.11
CA TYR A 60 -3.61 1.61 5.09
C TYR A 60 -3.08 1.38 6.52
N ALA A 61 -3.40 2.24 7.47
CA ALA A 61 -3.05 2.01 8.87
C ALA A 61 -3.73 0.75 9.43
N MET A 62 -5.00 0.53 9.10
CA MET A 62 -5.73 -0.68 9.49
C MET A 62 -5.11 -1.93 8.86
N MET A 63 -4.76 -1.86 7.59
CA MET A 63 -4.09 -2.97 6.90
C MET A 63 -2.77 -3.32 7.59
N LEU A 64 -1.93 -2.32 7.91
CA LEU A 64 -0.67 -2.53 8.60
C LEU A 64 -0.90 -3.17 9.97
N GLY A 65 -1.83 -2.62 10.76
CA GLY A 65 -2.15 -3.14 12.10
C GLY A 65 -2.63 -4.59 12.06
N PHE A 66 -3.49 -4.93 11.10
CA PHE A 66 -3.99 -6.29 10.96
C PHE A 66 -2.91 -7.27 10.50
N LEU A 67 -2.05 -6.86 9.57
CA LEU A 67 -0.91 -7.69 9.16
C LEU A 67 -0.02 -8.03 10.36
N LEU A 68 0.30 -7.04 11.18
CA LEU A 68 1.14 -7.23 12.36
C LEU A 68 0.46 -8.15 13.39
N GLU A 69 -0.82 -7.95 13.64
CA GLU A 69 -1.60 -8.81 14.54
C GLU A 69 -1.66 -10.26 14.03
N SER A 70 -1.61 -10.43 12.72
CA SER A 70 -1.65 -11.74 12.06
C SER A 70 -0.29 -12.45 11.98
N GLY A 71 0.75 -11.87 12.60
CA GLY A 71 2.07 -12.48 12.66
C GLY A 71 3.04 -12.04 11.57
N ALA A 72 2.72 -10.96 10.86
CA ALA A 72 3.62 -10.43 9.83
C ALA A 72 4.93 -9.93 10.43
N GLN A 73 6.02 -10.08 9.67
CA GLN A 73 7.28 -9.42 9.98
C GLN A 73 7.15 -7.92 9.70
N TRP A 74 7.62 -7.10 10.64
CA TRP A 74 7.50 -5.65 10.55
C TRP A 74 8.04 -5.08 9.23
N GLU A 75 9.26 -5.47 8.88
CA GLU A 75 9.93 -4.92 7.70
C GLU A 75 9.15 -5.20 6.41
N ARG A 76 8.58 -6.39 6.32
CA ARG A 76 7.80 -6.78 5.13
C ARG A 76 6.42 -6.15 5.13
N ALA A 77 5.77 -6.08 6.29
CA ALA A 77 4.47 -5.41 6.43
C ALA A 77 4.58 -3.92 6.08
N GLU A 78 5.59 -3.24 6.62
CA GLU A 78 5.86 -1.84 6.27
C GLU A 78 6.09 -1.68 4.76
N HIS A 79 6.90 -2.56 4.18
CA HIS A 79 7.22 -2.53 2.75
C HIS A 79 5.97 -2.60 1.88
N VAL A 80 5.11 -3.59 2.09
CA VAL A 80 3.93 -3.80 1.23
C VAL A 80 2.89 -2.70 1.40
N VAL A 81 2.67 -2.23 2.63
CA VAL A 81 1.72 -1.15 2.90
C VAL A 81 2.23 0.17 2.31
N LYS A 82 3.51 0.48 2.50
CA LYS A 82 4.13 1.67 1.92
C LYS A 82 4.04 1.66 0.39
N LEU A 83 4.33 0.51 -0.22
CA LEU A 83 4.27 0.34 -1.67
C LEU A 83 2.85 0.62 -2.19
N ASP A 84 1.83 0.01 -1.59
CA ASP A 84 0.45 0.24 -2.00
C ASP A 84 0.05 1.70 -1.81
N CYS A 85 0.37 2.28 -0.65
CA CYS A 85 0.05 3.67 -0.35
C CYS A 85 0.65 4.63 -1.39
N LEU A 86 1.93 4.49 -1.71
CA LEU A 86 2.60 5.37 -2.67
C LEU A 86 2.16 5.13 -4.10
N THR A 87 1.73 3.90 -4.43
CA THR A 87 1.24 3.57 -5.77
C THR A 87 -0.12 4.23 -6.06
N PHE A 88 -1.00 4.30 -5.06
CA PHE A 88 -2.40 4.68 -5.28
C PHE A 88 -2.82 6.00 -4.63
N ASP A 89 -2.08 6.51 -3.66
CA ASP A 89 -2.39 7.80 -3.03
C ASP A 89 -1.46 8.90 -3.55
N PRO A 90 -1.94 9.79 -4.46
CA PRO A 90 -1.10 10.87 -4.97
C PRO A 90 -0.65 11.87 -3.91
N LYS A 91 -1.35 11.94 -2.78
CA LYS A 91 -0.95 12.79 -1.65
C LYS A 91 0.18 12.16 -0.85
N GLY A 92 0.39 10.85 -1.00
CA GLY A 92 1.50 10.12 -0.40
C GLY A 92 1.57 10.20 1.11
N ARG A 93 0.41 10.33 1.77
CA ARG A 93 0.37 10.37 3.23
C ARG A 93 0.51 8.97 3.78
N LEU A 94 1.68 8.69 4.32
CA LEU A 94 1.97 7.39 4.91
C LEU A 94 1.22 7.24 6.24
N PRO A 95 0.74 6.03 6.57
CA PRO A 95 0.13 5.78 7.88
C PRO A 95 1.17 5.88 8.99
N ASP A 96 0.69 6.13 10.22
CA ASP A 96 1.55 6.20 11.39
C ASP A 96 2.39 4.94 11.54
N GLY A 97 3.66 5.11 11.88
CA GLY A 97 4.62 4.02 12.03
C GLY A 97 5.37 3.67 10.75
N VAL A 98 4.88 4.06 9.59
CA VAL A 98 5.58 3.87 8.32
C VAL A 98 6.49 5.07 8.06
N GLN A 99 7.80 4.83 7.95
CA GLN A 99 8.75 5.90 7.78
C GLN A 99 8.91 6.34 6.33
N ALA A 100 8.84 7.66 6.13
CA ALA A 100 9.30 8.26 4.87
C ALA A 100 10.83 8.20 4.83
N ARG A 101 11.37 7.74 3.71
CA ARG A 101 12.83 7.68 3.46
C ARG A 101 13.09 8.30 2.08
N PRO A 102 13.01 9.64 1.97
CA PRO A 102 13.13 10.30 0.67
C PRO A 102 14.49 10.03 0.02
N ALA A 103 14.46 9.66 -1.25
CA ALA A 103 15.66 9.45 -2.07
C ALA A 103 15.88 10.68 -2.96
N LYS A 104 16.45 11.73 -2.39
CA LYS A 104 16.55 13.04 -3.02
C LYS A 104 17.42 13.04 -4.27
N GLU A 105 18.54 12.35 -4.24
CA GLU A 105 19.47 12.30 -5.38
C GLU A 105 18.84 11.62 -6.58
N GLU A 106 18.19 10.50 -6.36
CA GLU A 106 17.49 9.74 -7.40
C GLU A 106 16.32 10.53 -7.96
N LYS A 107 15.59 11.24 -7.11
CA LYS A 107 14.53 12.14 -7.54
C LYS A 107 15.06 13.23 -8.45
N GLN A 108 16.15 13.89 -8.08
CA GLN A 108 16.74 14.96 -8.88
C GLN A 108 17.25 14.44 -10.21
N ALA A 109 17.90 13.28 -10.22
CA ALA A 109 18.37 12.65 -11.44
C ALA A 109 17.21 12.34 -12.40
N PHE A 110 16.10 11.81 -11.85
CA PHE A 110 14.90 11.53 -12.62
C PHE A 110 14.30 12.80 -13.23
N LEU A 111 14.15 13.85 -12.42
CA LEU A 111 13.61 15.13 -12.89
C LEU A 111 14.46 15.75 -13.99
N ARG A 112 15.78 15.65 -13.88
CA ARG A 112 16.70 16.13 -14.94
C ARG A 112 16.51 15.34 -16.24
N GLU A 113 16.35 14.02 -16.15
CA GLU A 113 16.12 13.16 -17.32
C GLU A 113 14.88 13.60 -18.09
N PHE A 114 13.81 13.96 -17.39
CA PHE A 114 12.54 14.34 -18.01
C PHE A 114 12.40 15.84 -18.29
N GLN A 115 13.41 16.65 -17.96
CA GLN A 115 13.52 18.07 -18.37
C GLN A 115 12.24 18.88 -18.12
N GLY A 116 11.65 18.74 -16.93
CA GLY A 116 10.47 19.50 -16.55
C GLY A 116 9.13 19.00 -17.12
N LYS A 117 9.13 17.88 -17.84
CA LYS A 117 7.89 17.26 -18.34
C LYS A 117 7.07 16.59 -17.25
N VAL A 118 7.70 16.28 -16.12
CA VAL A 118 7.04 15.71 -14.93
C VAL A 118 7.39 16.58 -13.73
N GLN A 119 6.43 16.79 -12.84
CA GLN A 119 6.59 17.64 -11.66
C GLN A 119 6.19 16.94 -10.37
N ARG A 120 5.16 16.08 -10.42
CA ARG A 120 4.63 15.39 -9.26
C ARG A 120 5.31 14.04 -9.12
N VAL A 121 6.52 14.07 -8.55
CA VAL A 121 7.38 12.89 -8.43
C VAL A 121 7.74 12.70 -6.97
N ARG A 122 7.70 11.46 -6.52
CA ARG A 122 8.19 11.07 -5.19
C ARG A 122 9.14 9.91 -5.33
N ALA A 123 10.32 10.01 -4.73
CA ALA A 123 11.31 8.93 -4.67
C ALA A 123 11.52 8.51 -3.23
N GLU A 124 11.42 7.21 -2.96
CA GLU A 124 11.51 6.64 -1.62
C GLU A 124 12.43 5.42 -1.62
N TYR A 125 13.21 5.29 -0.55
CA TYR A 125 14.00 4.10 -0.29
C TYR A 125 13.15 3.06 0.45
N PHE A 126 13.26 1.81 0.02
CA PHE A 126 12.57 0.66 0.61
C PHE A 126 13.62 -0.29 1.19
N PRO A 127 13.80 -0.28 2.53
CA PRO A 127 14.87 -1.09 3.15
C PRO A 127 14.71 -2.60 2.95
N TYR A 128 13.48 -3.10 2.90
CA TYR A 128 13.22 -4.53 2.83
C TYR A 128 13.91 -5.19 1.62
N ASP A 129 13.81 -4.58 0.45
CA ASP A 129 14.43 -5.10 -0.79
C ASP A 129 15.59 -4.22 -1.28
N GLN A 130 15.98 -3.22 -0.50
CA GLN A 130 17.08 -2.29 -0.81
C GLN A 130 16.88 -1.60 -2.16
N SER A 131 15.64 -1.24 -2.49
CA SER A 131 15.31 -0.52 -3.71
C SER A 131 15.02 0.95 -3.46
N VAL A 132 15.22 1.77 -4.48
CA VAL A 132 14.64 3.10 -4.57
C VAL A 132 13.53 3.02 -5.60
N ARG A 133 12.34 3.50 -5.25
CA ARG A 133 11.20 3.53 -6.15
C ARG A 133 10.78 4.96 -6.41
N ILE A 134 10.60 5.29 -7.67
CA ILE A 134 10.20 6.62 -8.12
C ILE A 134 8.78 6.54 -8.65
N PHE A 135 7.88 7.26 -7.96
CA PHE A 135 6.46 7.30 -8.31
C PHE A 135 6.16 8.61 -9.02
N VAL A 136 5.50 8.53 -10.17
CA VAL A 136 5.10 9.69 -10.98
C VAL A 136 3.59 9.81 -10.95
N TYR A 137 3.10 10.93 -10.43
CA TYR A 137 1.65 11.17 -10.26
C TYR A 137 1.08 12.12 -11.31
N ASP A 138 1.91 12.65 -12.22
CA ASP A 138 1.48 13.48 -13.34
C ASP A 138 0.58 12.72 -14.29
N THR A 139 0.90 11.44 -14.51
CA THR A 139 0.11 10.53 -15.32
C THR A 139 -0.11 9.23 -14.56
N THR A 140 -1.37 8.91 -14.33
CA THR A 140 -1.75 7.64 -13.69
C THR A 140 -2.51 6.79 -14.72
N ASP A 141 -2.49 5.47 -14.52
CA ASP A 141 -3.29 4.59 -15.36
C ASP A 141 -4.77 4.94 -15.20
N PRO A 142 -5.51 5.21 -16.30
CA PRO A 142 -6.90 5.65 -16.20
C PRO A 142 -7.86 4.58 -15.66
N ILE A 143 -7.46 3.31 -15.73
CA ILE A 143 -8.27 2.18 -15.27
C ILE A 143 -7.90 1.78 -13.85
N THR A 144 -6.62 1.48 -13.62
CA THR A 144 -6.13 1.00 -12.32
C THR A 144 -5.83 2.12 -11.33
N ARG A 145 -5.64 3.34 -11.84
CA ARG A 145 -5.20 4.52 -11.08
C ARG A 145 -3.81 4.40 -10.48
N GLU A 146 -3.04 3.43 -10.93
CA GLU A 146 -1.66 3.26 -10.51
C GLU A 146 -0.79 4.41 -10.98
N ALA A 147 0.06 4.92 -10.10
CA ALA A 147 1.14 5.80 -10.50
C ALA A 147 2.17 5.01 -11.31
N PHE A 148 2.79 5.67 -12.28
CA PHE A 148 3.98 5.09 -12.92
C PHE A 148 5.07 4.91 -11.85
N CYS A 149 5.71 3.75 -11.84
CA CYS A 149 6.77 3.46 -10.87
C CYS A 149 8.00 2.92 -11.57
N ARG A 150 9.15 3.56 -11.30
CA ARG A 150 10.46 3.05 -11.71
C ARG A 150 11.18 2.51 -10.48
N VAL A 151 11.67 1.28 -10.58
CA VAL A 151 12.40 0.63 -9.49
C VAL A 151 13.88 0.62 -9.79
N LEU A 152 14.68 1.12 -8.85
CA LEU A 152 16.13 1.10 -8.90
C LEU A 152 16.63 0.26 -7.72
N HIS A 153 17.39 -0.79 -8.02
CA HIS A 153 17.98 -1.61 -6.96
C HIS A 153 19.36 -1.07 -6.62
N LYS A 154 19.57 -0.79 -5.32
CA LYS A 154 20.90 -0.42 -4.83
C LYS A 154 21.79 -1.65 -4.75
N GLN A 155 22.92 -1.57 -5.38
CA GLN A 155 23.95 -2.61 -5.30
C GLN A 155 24.84 -2.41 -4.08
#